data_a9ff9e95dbb8c53009d288dcf36183b6
#
_entry.id   a9ff9e95dbb8c53009d288dcf36183b6
#
_cell.length_a   1.000
_cell.length_b   1.000
_cell.length_c   1.000
_cell.angle_alpha   90.00
_cell.angle_beta   90.00
_cell.angle_gamma   90.00
#
_symmetry.space_group_name_H-M   'P 1'
#
loop_
_entity.id
_entity.type
_entity.pdbx_description
1 polymer ?
#
loop_
_entity_poly.entity_id
_entity_poly.type
_entity_poly.pdbx_seq_one_letter_code
_entity_poly.pdbx_strand_id
1 'polypeptide(L)'
;MAGTVRNVIIIGSGPAGYTAGLYSGRALLEPLMFAGYMSGGQLMLTSDVENFPGYPQGIGGPEMMIELREQAERFGLEVHDKNVERVDLSKRPYSVWVEGEEYRSESLIICTGAESIWLGVEGEEAQKGRGISTCATCDGAFFKDCLLYTSDAADDQL
;
A
#
# COMPACT_ATOMS: atom_id res chain seq x y z
N MET A 1 -20.71 12.05 -1.12
CA MET A 1 -21.66 13.00 -0.47
C MET A 1 -21.13 13.28 0.92
N ALA A 2 -20.56 14.45 1.14
CA ALA A 2 -20.20 14.92 2.47
C ALA A 2 -21.46 14.95 3.33
N GLY A 3 -21.43 14.34 4.51
CA GLY A 3 -22.57 14.34 5.46
C GLY A 3 -23.14 12.97 5.80
N THR A 4 -22.89 11.92 5.01
CA THR A 4 -23.30 10.56 5.35
C THR A 4 -22.17 9.87 6.13
N VAL A 5 -22.48 9.27 7.26
CA VAL A 5 -21.51 8.46 8.01
C VAL A 5 -21.34 7.12 7.29
N ARG A 6 -20.10 6.80 6.90
CA ARG A 6 -19.74 5.54 6.25
C ARG A 6 -19.53 4.45 7.31
N ASN A 7 -19.79 3.20 6.96
CA ASN A 7 -19.45 2.09 7.86
C ASN A 7 -17.92 1.94 7.97
N VAL A 8 -17.23 2.02 6.83
CA VAL A 8 -15.77 1.85 6.72
C VAL A 8 -15.19 2.86 5.75
N ILE A 9 -14.13 3.56 6.17
CA ILE A 9 -13.23 4.28 5.28
C ILE A 9 -11.88 3.59 5.33
N ILE A 10 -11.26 3.39 4.15
CA ILE A 10 -9.94 2.79 3.97
C ILE A 10 -8.99 3.87 3.48
N ILE A 11 -7.81 3.99 4.08
CA ILE A 11 -6.80 4.99 3.72
C ILE A 11 -5.58 4.26 3.17
N GLY A 12 -5.33 4.42 1.87
CA GLY A 12 -4.24 3.79 1.14
C GLY A 12 -4.68 2.61 0.28
N SER A 13 -4.03 2.44 -0.87
CA SER A 13 -4.42 1.57 -1.99
C SER A 13 -3.36 0.53 -2.37
N GLY A 14 -2.44 0.22 -1.48
CA GLY A 14 -1.56 -0.94 -1.66
C GLY A 14 -2.35 -2.26 -1.56
N PRO A 15 -1.67 -3.42 -1.66
CA PRO A 15 -2.33 -4.74 -1.56
C PRO A 15 -3.18 -4.89 -0.30
N ALA A 16 -2.74 -4.33 0.83
CA ALA A 16 -3.49 -4.34 2.08
C ALA A 16 -4.81 -3.57 1.96
N GLY A 17 -4.79 -2.40 1.31
CA GLY A 17 -5.97 -1.57 1.11
C GLY A 17 -7.01 -2.25 0.23
N TYR A 18 -6.61 -2.73 -0.95
CA TYR A 18 -7.55 -3.44 -1.85
C TYR A 18 -8.07 -4.74 -1.24
N THR A 19 -7.22 -5.48 -0.49
CA THR A 19 -7.68 -6.65 0.27
C THR A 19 -8.74 -6.26 1.31
N ALA A 20 -8.51 -5.20 2.07
CA ALA A 20 -9.49 -4.69 3.03
C ALA A 20 -10.78 -4.25 2.33
N GLY A 21 -10.68 -3.56 1.19
CA GLY A 21 -11.81 -3.14 0.36
C GLY A 21 -12.63 -4.31 -0.15
N LEU A 22 -11.96 -5.34 -0.68
CA LEU A 22 -12.59 -6.57 -1.14
C LEU A 22 -13.43 -7.22 -0.04
N TYR A 23 -12.85 -7.46 1.14
CA TYR A 23 -13.56 -8.14 2.22
C TYR A 23 -14.63 -7.28 2.87
N SER A 24 -14.41 -5.97 3.01
CA SER A 24 -15.43 -5.04 3.49
C SER A 24 -16.62 -4.94 2.53
N GLY A 25 -16.36 -4.94 1.21
CA GLY A 25 -17.39 -4.99 0.18
C GLY A 25 -18.20 -6.29 0.25
N ARG A 26 -17.53 -7.44 0.37
CA ARG A 26 -18.18 -8.75 0.54
C ARG A 26 -19.03 -8.84 1.82
N ALA A 27 -18.66 -8.09 2.84
CA ALA A 27 -19.44 -7.96 4.08
C ALA A 27 -20.59 -6.92 3.96
N LEU A 28 -20.81 -6.34 2.77
CA LEU A 28 -21.86 -5.35 2.49
C LEU A 28 -21.72 -4.07 3.34
N LEU A 29 -20.49 -3.66 3.67
CA LEU A 29 -20.22 -2.49 4.48
C LEU A 29 -20.10 -1.19 3.66
N GLU A 30 -20.26 -1.26 2.34
CA GLU A 30 -20.17 -0.13 1.42
C GLU A 30 -18.89 0.71 1.64
N PRO A 31 -17.70 0.06 1.56
CA PRO A 31 -16.44 0.72 1.89
C PRO A 31 -16.12 1.85 0.92
N LEU A 32 -15.59 2.96 1.46
CA LEU A 32 -14.99 4.05 0.70
C LEU A 32 -13.48 4.02 0.91
N MET A 33 -12.71 4.05 -0.18
CA MET A 33 -11.25 4.13 -0.13
C MET A 33 -10.75 5.49 -0.61
N PHE A 34 -9.83 6.08 0.12
CA PHE A 34 -8.97 7.15 -0.35
C PHE A 34 -7.61 6.55 -0.73
N ALA A 35 -7.42 6.39 -2.03
CA ALA A 35 -6.30 5.66 -2.61
C ALA A 35 -4.98 6.45 -2.60
N GLY A 36 -5.05 7.76 -2.49
CA GLY A 36 -3.95 8.67 -2.77
C GLY A 36 -3.78 8.95 -4.26
N TYR A 37 -3.05 10.02 -4.60
CA TYR A 37 -2.78 10.37 -6.01
C TYR A 37 -1.87 9.36 -6.72
N MET A 38 -1.05 8.62 -5.96
CA MET A 38 -0.21 7.53 -6.47
C MET A 38 -0.81 6.19 -6.03
N SER A 39 -1.99 5.85 -6.57
CA SER A 39 -2.70 4.63 -6.20
C SER A 39 -1.94 3.37 -6.62
N GLY A 40 -2.06 2.29 -5.82
CA GLY A 40 -1.37 1.02 -6.03
C GLY A 40 -0.13 0.80 -5.16
N GLY A 41 0.42 1.88 -4.58
CA GLY A 41 1.55 1.81 -3.65
C GLY A 41 2.85 1.33 -4.28
N GLN A 42 3.73 0.73 -3.46
CA GLN A 42 5.09 0.33 -3.84
C GLN A 42 5.15 -0.64 -5.03
N LEU A 43 4.16 -1.51 -5.19
CA LEU A 43 4.14 -2.48 -6.29
C LEU A 43 3.98 -1.83 -7.67
N MET A 44 3.50 -0.60 -7.75
CA MET A 44 3.48 0.15 -9.01
C MET A 44 4.88 0.44 -9.57
N LEU A 45 5.92 0.33 -8.74
CA LEU A 45 7.32 0.56 -9.09
C LEU A 45 8.10 -0.75 -9.31
N THR A 46 7.44 -1.91 -9.12
CA THR A 46 8.07 -3.23 -9.19
C THR A 46 7.77 -3.87 -10.54
N SER A 47 8.81 -4.35 -11.25
CA SER A 47 8.63 -5.04 -12.53
C SER A 47 7.98 -6.41 -12.35
N ASP A 48 8.53 -7.22 -11.45
CA ASP A 48 8.13 -8.61 -11.26
C ASP A 48 7.81 -8.90 -9.79
N VAL A 49 6.66 -9.52 -9.56
CA VAL A 49 6.20 -10.01 -8.25
C VAL A 49 6.10 -11.52 -8.32
N GLU A 50 7.03 -12.23 -7.69
CA GLU A 50 7.11 -13.70 -7.70
C GLU A 50 6.64 -14.33 -6.39
N ASN A 51 6.47 -13.52 -5.34
CA ASN A 51 6.18 -13.98 -3.98
C ASN A 51 4.74 -13.71 -3.52
N PHE A 52 3.81 -13.37 -4.44
CA PHE A 52 2.40 -13.26 -4.11
C PHE A 52 1.66 -14.55 -4.48
N PRO A 53 1.03 -15.24 -3.51
CA PRO A 53 0.31 -16.48 -3.78
C PRO A 53 -0.84 -16.28 -4.78
N GLY A 54 -0.92 -17.14 -5.78
CA GLY A 54 -1.94 -17.08 -6.83
C GLY A 54 -1.36 -16.84 -8.22
N TYR A 55 -0.12 -16.36 -8.30
CA TYR A 55 0.59 -16.12 -9.56
C TYR A 55 1.85 -17.03 -9.68
N PRO A 56 1.69 -18.29 -10.06
CA PRO A 56 2.79 -19.27 -10.06
C PRO A 56 3.90 -18.97 -11.07
N GLN A 57 3.65 -18.08 -12.02
CA GLN A 57 4.62 -17.63 -13.03
C GLN A 57 5.13 -16.20 -12.75
N GLY A 58 4.76 -15.63 -11.59
CA GLY A 58 4.94 -14.21 -11.33
C GLY A 58 3.92 -13.34 -12.07
N ILE A 59 3.93 -12.05 -11.78
CA ILE A 59 3.09 -11.03 -12.42
C ILE A 59 3.77 -9.68 -12.32
N GLY A 60 3.57 -8.79 -13.30
CA GLY A 60 4.00 -7.40 -13.21
C GLY A 60 3.31 -6.68 -12.04
N GLY A 61 4.07 -5.91 -11.24
CA GLY A 61 3.50 -5.20 -10.10
C GLY A 61 2.32 -4.30 -10.45
N PRO A 62 2.43 -3.41 -11.47
CA PRO A 62 1.30 -2.59 -11.93
C PRO A 62 0.09 -3.41 -12.38
N GLU A 63 0.31 -4.51 -13.11
CA GLU A 63 -0.76 -5.40 -13.57
C GLU A 63 -1.51 -6.01 -12.40
N MET A 64 -0.79 -6.56 -11.42
CA MET A 64 -1.37 -7.09 -10.19
C MET A 64 -2.20 -6.06 -9.43
N MET A 65 -1.72 -4.81 -9.34
CA MET A 65 -2.44 -3.75 -8.63
C MET A 65 -3.73 -3.34 -9.34
N ILE A 66 -3.76 -3.37 -10.68
CA ILE A 66 -4.96 -3.15 -11.48
C ILE A 66 -5.98 -4.27 -11.21
N GLU A 67 -5.56 -5.53 -11.25
CA GLU A 67 -6.44 -6.68 -10.98
C GLU A 67 -7.02 -6.64 -9.56
N LEU A 68 -6.21 -6.28 -8.55
CA LEU A 68 -6.68 -6.15 -7.17
C LEU A 68 -7.71 -5.02 -7.02
N ARG A 69 -7.51 -3.88 -7.69
CA ARG A 69 -8.48 -2.79 -7.73
C ARG A 69 -9.79 -3.23 -8.36
N GLU A 70 -9.74 -3.77 -9.56
CA GLU A 70 -10.93 -4.25 -10.29
C GLU A 70 -11.70 -5.31 -9.48
N GLN A 71 -10.97 -6.22 -8.83
CA GLN A 71 -11.59 -7.22 -7.97
C GLN A 71 -12.33 -6.57 -6.79
N ALA A 72 -11.73 -5.61 -6.11
CA ALA A 72 -12.35 -4.94 -4.97
C ALA A 72 -13.56 -4.07 -5.38
N GLU A 73 -13.44 -3.31 -6.48
CA GLU A 73 -14.53 -2.49 -7.05
C GLU A 73 -15.73 -3.36 -7.48
N ARG A 74 -15.48 -4.55 -8.03
CA ARG A 74 -16.54 -5.52 -8.36
C ARG A 74 -17.39 -5.91 -7.15
N PHE A 75 -16.84 -5.87 -5.93
CA PHE A 75 -17.57 -6.14 -4.70
C PHE A 75 -18.05 -4.87 -3.99
N GLY A 76 -18.04 -3.72 -4.67
CA GLY A 76 -18.66 -2.49 -4.20
C GLY A 76 -17.73 -1.56 -3.43
N LEU A 77 -16.39 -1.72 -3.57
CA LEU A 77 -15.46 -0.71 -3.10
C LEU A 77 -15.59 0.55 -3.95
N GLU A 78 -15.90 1.68 -3.31
CA GLU A 78 -15.83 3.01 -3.90
C GLU A 78 -14.40 3.54 -3.73
N VAL A 79 -13.71 3.89 -4.84
CA VAL A 79 -12.32 4.36 -4.81
C VAL A 79 -12.23 5.80 -5.25
N HIS A 80 -11.62 6.64 -4.42
CA HIS A 80 -11.27 8.02 -4.72
C HIS A 80 -9.74 8.16 -4.75
N ASP A 81 -9.18 8.52 -5.90
CA ASP A 81 -7.75 8.74 -6.10
C ASP A 81 -7.35 10.14 -5.55
N LYS A 82 -7.52 10.32 -4.24
CA LYS A 82 -7.30 11.55 -3.49
C LYS A 82 -6.52 11.28 -2.21
N ASN A 83 -5.71 12.26 -1.79
CA ASN A 83 -4.96 12.15 -0.55
C ASN A 83 -5.81 12.52 0.67
N VAL A 84 -5.66 11.75 1.74
CA VAL A 84 -6.15 12.14 3.07
C VAL A 84 -5.15 13.14 3.67
N GLU A 85 -5.65 14.28 4.11
CA GLU A 85 -4.85 15.36 4.69
C GLU A 85 -4.72 15.21 6.22
N ARG A 86 -5.80 14.76 6.85
CA ARG A 86 -5.90 14.67 8.30
C ARG A 86 -6.97 13.67 8.73
N VAL A 87 -6.79 13.07 9.90
CA VAL A 87 -7.78 12.25 10.60
C VAL A 87 -7.96 12.73 12.03
N ASP A 88 -9.17 12.56 12.56
CA ASP A 88 -9.46 12.71 13.99
C ASP A 88 -10.06 11.40 14.52
N LEU A 89 -9.29 10.75 15.39
CA LEU A 89 -9.63 9.46 16.00
C LEU A 89 -10.11 9.60 17.44
N SER A 90 -10.32 10.83 17.94
CA SER A 90 -10.65 11.09 19.34
C SER A 90 -12.04 10.58 19.74
N LYS A 91 -12.96 10.52 18.78
CA LYS A 91 -14.34 10.05 19.00
C LYS A 91 -14.96 9.46 17.74
N ARG A 92 -15.93 8.56 17.91
CA ARG A 92 -16.75 8.04 16.82
C ARG A 92 -18.00 8.88 16.60
N PRO A 93 -18.47 8.99 15.33
CA PRO A 93 -17.78 8.54 14.11
C PRO A 93 -16.51 9.35 13.88
N TYR A 94 -15.45 8.67 13.40
CA TYR A 94 -14.15 9.28 13.10
C TYR A 94 -14.27 10.26 11.93
N SER A 95 -13.43 11.29 11.92
CA SER A 95 -13.39 12.27 10.84
C SER A 95 -12.13 12.14 10.00
N VAL A 96 -12.31 12.24 8.68
CA VAL A 96 -11.24 12.20 7.66
C VAL A 96 -11.40 13.41 6.76
N TRP A 97 -10.35 14.19 6.53
CA TRP A 97 -10.37 15.36 5.65
C TRP A 97 -9.62 15.08 4.35
N VAL A 98 -10.27 15.42 3.25
CA VAL A 98 -9.79 15.23 1.89
C VAL A 98 -10.18 16.45 1.06
N GLU A 99 -9.20 17.18 0.53
CA GLU A 99 -9.41 18.43 -0.23
C GLU A 99 -10.30 19.44 0.51
N GLY A 100 -10.12 19.54 1.82
CA GLY A 100 -10.89 20.43 2.68
C GLY A 100 -12.30 19.95 3.03
N GLU A 101 -12.78 18.84 2.46
CA GLU A 101 -14.06 18.21 2.81
C GLU A 101 -13.91 17.22 3.96
N GLU A 102 -14.87 17.22 4.87
CA GLU A 102 -14.95 16.25 5.98
C GLU A 102 -15.81 15.04 5.59
N TYR A 103 -15.22 13.85 5.73
CA TYR A 103 -15.88 12.56 5.65
C TYR A 103 -15.93 11.94 7.04
N ARG A 104 -17.02 11.22 7.37
CA ARG A 104 -17.19 10.58 8.66
C ARG A 104 -17.38 9.08 8.51
N SER A 105 -16.80 8.31 9.47
CA SER A 105 -16.86 6.85 9.44
C SER A 105 -16.95 6.23 10.83
N GLU A 106 -17.69 5.13 10.94
CA GLU A 106 -17.74 4.33 12.17
C GLU A 106 -16.42 3.58 12.42
N SER A 107 -15.71 3.21 11.34
CA SER A 107 -14.41 2.55 11.41
C SER A 107 -13.47 3.02 10.33
N LEU A 108 -12.16 3.03 10.64
CA LEU A 108 -11.08 3.32 9.69
C LEU A 108 -10.14 2.14 9.59
N ILE A 109 -9.70 1.84 8.37
CA ILE A 109 -8.61 0.90 8.11
C ILE A 109 -7.47 1.70 7.49
N ILE A 110 -6.31 1.73 8.17
CA ILE A 110 -5.15 2.51 7.76
C ILE A 110 -4.18 1.56 7.04
N CYS A 111 -3.99 1.77 5.75
CA CYS A 111 -3.18 0.96 4.84
C CYS A 111 -2.16 1.82 4.09
N THR A 112 -1.57 2.80 4.76
CA THR A 112 -0.70 3.81 4.14
C THR A 112 0.66 3.27 3.72
N GLY A 113 0.99 2.03 4.10
CA GLY A 113 2.25 1.38 3.75
C GLY A 113 3.46 1.95 4.50
N ALA A 114 4.62 1.74 3.92
CA ALA A 114 5.89 2.26 4.41
C ALA A 114 6.78 2.64 3.23
N GLU A 115 7.72 3.53 3.48
CA GLU A 115 8.77 3.90 2.52
C GLU A 115 10.12 3.37 3.01
N SER A 116 10.99 3.03 2.07
CA SER A 116 12.35 2.63 2.38
C SER A 116 13.17 3.83 2.84
N ILE A 117 13.93 3.66 3.91
CA ILE A 117 14.93 4.62 4.34
C ILE A 117 16.24 4.25 3.65
N TRP A 118 16.72 5.14 2.79
CA TRP A 118 17.97 4.98 2.07
C TRP A 118 19.14 5.55 2.85
N LEU A 119 20.34 5.02 2.62
CA LEU A 119 21.55 5.47 3.33
C LEU A 119 22.00 6.89 2.93
N GLY A 120 21.67 7.31 1.71
CA GLY A 120 22.06 8.61 1.16
C GLY A 120 23.55 8.69 0.76
N VAL A 121 24.18 7.57 0.47
CA VAL A 121 25.58 7.51 0.05
C VAL A 121 25.76 7.75 -1.44
N GLU A 122 26.95 8.20 -1.82
CA GLU A 122 27.28 8.43 -3.23
C GLU A 122 27.15 7.14 -4.06
N GLY A 123 26.45 7.22 -5.20
CA GLY A 123 26.22 6.10 -6.10
C GLY A 123 25.02 5.21 -5.76
N GLU A 124 24.38 5.39 -4.59
CA GLU A 124 23.24 4.58 -4.16
C GLU A 124 22.10 4.57 -5.17
N GLU A 125 21.73 5.73 -5.70
CA GLU A 125 20.64 5.86 -6.67
C GLU A 125 20.86 5.02 -7.94
N ALA A 126 22.10 4.96 -8.43
CA ALA A 126 22.46 4.18 -9.62
C ALA A 126 22.45 2.66 -9.37
N GLN A 127 22.51 2.25 -8.11
CA GLN A 127 22.59 0.84 -7.69
C GLN A 127 21.26 0.30 -7.15
N LYS A 128 20.22 1.11 -7.05
CA LYS A 128 18.88 0.67 -6.65
C LYS A 128 18.36 -0.42 -7.59
N GLY A 129 18.04 -1.60 -7.04
CA GLY A 129 17.64 -2.78 -7.80
C GLY A 129 18.77 -3.42 -8.64
N ARG A 130 20.02 -2.97 -8.49
CA ARG A 130 21.19 -3.49 -9.23
C ARG A 130 22.36 -3.91 -8.33
N GLY A 131 22.16 -3.91 -7.04
CA GLY A 131 23.16 -4.26 -6.05
C GLY A 131 22.86 -3.68 -4.69
N ILE A 132 21.98 -2.68 -4.60
CA ILE A 132 21.45 -2.15 -3.35
C ILE A 132 19.95 -2.38 -3.31
N SER A 133 19.48 -3.07 -2.26
CA SER A 133 18.07 -3.32 -1.99
C SER A 133 17.74 -2.98 -0.55
N THR A 134 16.51 -2.55 -0.32
CA THR A 134 15.95 -2.30 1.01
C THR A 134 14.99 -3.40 1.47
N CYS A 135 14.84 -4.47 0.68
CA CYS A 135 13.90 -5.56 0.98
C CYS A 135 14.54 -6.93 0.66
N ALA A 136 15.14 -7.55 1.66
CA ALA A 136 15.75 -8.87 1.50
C ALA A 136 14.76 -9.95 1.07
N THR A 137 13.53 -9.91 1.58
CA THR A 137 12.46 -10.86 1.22
C THR A 137 11.94 -10.67 -0.21
N CYS A 138 12.05 -9.44 -0.74
CA CYS A 138 11.62 -9.14 -2.11
C CYS A 138 12.70 -9.57 -3.12
N ASP A 139 13.95 -9.18 -2.85
CA ASP A 139 15.01 -9.18 -3.84
C ASP A 139 16.07 -10.25 -3.59
N GLY A 140 16.14 -10.82 -2.37
CA GLY A 140 17.19 -11.75 -1.99
C GLY A 140 17.29 -12.98 -2.88
N ALA A 141 16.17 -13.45 -3.43
CA ALA A 141 16.13 -14.60 -4.34
C ALA A 141 16.87 -14.35 -5.66
N PHE A 142 16.97 -13.09 -6.11
CA PHE A 142 17.70 -12.71 -7.32
C PHE A 142 19.23 -12.73 -7.15
N PHE A 143 19.71 -12.75 -5.90
CA PHE A 143 21.14 -12.71 -5.56
C PHE A 143 21.62 -14.03 -4.96
N LYS A 144 21.05 -15.14 -5.43
CA LYS A 144 21.46 -16.48 -5.03
C LYS A 144 22.94 -16.70 -5.37
N ASP A 145 23.67 -17.27 -4.40
CA ASP A 145 25.13 -17.52 -4.49
C ASP A 145 26.00 -16.24 -4.59
N CYS A 146 25.42 -15.07 -4.33
CA CYS A 146 26.15 -13.82 -4.21
C CYS A 146 26.62 -13.57 -2.79
N LEU A 147 27.70 -12.81 -2.64
CA LEU A 147 28.12 -12.29 -1.33
C LEU A 147 27.25 -11.06 -1.01
N LEU A 148 26.47 -11.16 0.04
CA LEU A 148 25.57 -10.09 0.49
C LEU A 148 26.12 -9.48 1.78
N TYR A 149 26.07 -8.15 1.85
CA TYR A 149 26.34 -7.38 3.05
C TYR A 149 25.05 -6.72 3.52
N THR A 150 24.81 -6.74 4.83
CA THR A 150 23.75 -5.97 5.46
C THR A 150 24.34 -4.73 6.10
N SER A 151 23.63 -3.60 5.99
CA SER A 151 23.94 -2.37 6.71
C SER A 151 22.68 -1.97 7.47
N ASP A 152 22.66 -2.28 8.76
CA ASP A 152 21.64 -1.85 9.70
C ASP A 152 22.33 -1.27 10.92
N ALA A 153 21.95 -0.06 11.34
CA ALA A 153 22.48 0.55 12.54
C ALA A 153 22.24 -0.27 13.82
N ALA A 154 21.30 -1.22 13.78
CA ALA A 154 21.08 -2.20 14.86
C ALA A 154 22.06 -3.36 14.80
N ASP A 155 22.53 -3.78 13.62
CA ASP A 155 23.50 -4.86 13.44
C ASP A 155 24.93 -4.42 13.75
N ASP A 156 25.25 -3.14 13.56
CA ASP A 156 26.55 -2.55 13.89
C ASP A 156 26.82 -2.48 15.42
N GLN A 157 25.87 -2.87 16.25
CA GLN A 157 25.99 -2.91 17.72
C GLN A 157 26.22 -4.33 18.28
N LEU A 158 26.36 -5.31 17.43
CA LEU A 158 26.76 -6.68 17.77
C LEU A 158 28.23 -6.90 17.38
#